data_a3686efa43ebcc72f27e77035af23a50
#
_entry.id   a3686efa43ebcc72f27e77035af23a50
#
_cell.length_a   1.000
_cell.length_b   1.000
_cell.length_c   1.000
_cell.angle_alpha   90.00
_cell.angle_beta   90.00
_cell.angle_gamma   90.00
#
_symmetry.space_group_name_H-M   'P 1'
#
loop_
_entity.id
_entity.type
_entity.pdbx_description
1 polymer ?
#
loop_
_entity_poly.entity_id
_entity_poly.type
_entity_poly.pdbx_seq_one_letter_code
_entity_poly.pdbx_strand_id
1 'polypeptide(L)'
;MERHSRLPWLAVPLTAAALAVVVAYLVWASTSSADRAVASTRPLVNAIEAAIDSDGLAPLSLHDLGTFSDGNASFYNGYRILYLPDGRHFTLGIVVSDDLILKYDSRNRSWQEH
;
A
#
# COMPACT_ATOMS: atom_id res chain seq x y z
N MET A 1 -17.38 8.76 -50.85
CA MET A 1 -16.14 9.41 -50.45
C MET A 1 -16.14 9.77 -48.97
N GLU A 2 -17.17 10.45 -48.53
CA GLU A 2 -17.29 10.80 -47.14
C GLU A 2 -17.34 9.60 -46.19
N ARG A 3 -17.86 8.49 -46.67
CA ARG A 3 -17.92 7.25 -45.88
C ARG A 3 -16.55 6.69 -45.53
N HIS A 4 -15.58 6.86 -46.43
CA HIS A 4 -14.23 6.35 -46.18
C HIS A 4 -13.50 7.15 -45.12
N SER A 5 -13.77 8.46 -45.02
CA SER A 5 -13.17 9.25 -43.98
C SER A 5 -13.85 9.04 -42.62
N ARG A 6 -15.13 8.64 -42.61
CA ARG A 6 -15.84 8.37 -41.37
C ARG A 6 -15.44 7.06 -40.70
N LEU A 7 -15.13 6.04 -41.48
CA LEU A 7 -14.74 4.74 -40.94
C LEU A 7 -13.52 4.83 -40.02
N PRO A 8 -12.43 5.51 -40.40
CA PRO A 8 -11.30 5.71 -39.49
C PRO A 8 -11.68 6.48 -38.23
N TRP A 9 -12.56 7.45 -38.33
CA TRP A 9 -13.02 8.24 -37.22
C TRP A 9 -13.79 7.40 -36.20
N LEU A 10 -14.64 6.47 -36.65
CA LEU A 10 -15.40 5.60 -35.77
C LEU A 10 -14.50 4.57 -35.08
N ALA A 11 -13.40 4.16 -35.70
CA ALA A 11 -12.46 3.21 -35.14
C ALA A 11 -11.55 3.82 -34.08
N VAL A 12 -11.24 5.11 -34.17
CA VAL A 12 -10.32 5.79 -33.25
C VAL A 12 -10.74 5.68 -31.77
N PRO A 13 -12.00 5.94 -31.38
CA PRO A 13 -12.41 5.82 -29.99
C PRO A 13 -12.24 4.40 -29.44
N LEU A 14 -12.55 3.38 -30.22
CA LEU A 14 -12.40 1.97 -29.82
C LEU A 14 -10.94 1.61 -29.64
N THR A 15 -10.07 2.05 -30.52
CA THR A 15 -8.63 1.84 -30.42
C THR A 15 -8.06 2.53 -29.18
N ALA A 16 -8.47 3.76 -28.90
CA ALA A 16 -8.03 4.50 -27.71
C ALA A 16 -8.47 3.80 -26.43
N ALA A 17 -9.70 3.29 -26.36
CA ALA A 17 -10.20 2.55 -25.21
C ALA A 17 -9.40 1.26 -24.99
N ALA A 18 -9.09 0.51 -26.05
CA ALA A 18 -8.29 -0.71 -25.95
C ALA A 18 -6.88 -0.41 -25.46
N LEU A 19 -6.24 0.67 -25.94
CA LEU A 19 -4.93 1.10 -25.47
C LEU A 19 -4.97 1.50 -23.99
N ALA A 20 -6.00 2.19 -23.55
CA ALA A 20 -6.16 2.57 -22.15
C ALA A 20 -6.25 1.35 -21.24
N VAL A 21 -6.98 0.32 -21.63
CA VAL A 21 -7.08 -0.95 -20.88
C VAL A 21 -5.72 -1.65 -20.83
N VAL A 22 -5.01 -1.74 -21.94
CA VAL A 22 -3.68 -2.37 -22.00
C VAL A 22 -2.70 -1.61 -21.11
N VAL A 23 -2.67 -0.28 -21.18
CA VAL A 23 -1.81 0.56 -20.33
C VAL A 23 -2.14 0.34 -18.86
N ALA A 24 -3.41 0.35 -18.50
CA ALA A 24 -3.84 0.11 -17.12
C ALA A 24 -3.39 -1.28 -16.63
N TYR A 25 -3.52 -2.32 -17.47
CA TYR A 25 -3.05 -3.66 -17.14
C TYR A 25 -1.53 -3.70 -16.95
N LEU A 26 -0.77 -3.07 -17.84
CA LEU A 26 0.69 -3.03 -17.76
C LEU A 26 1.15 -2.30 -16.50
N VAL A 27 0.52 -1.19 -16.16
CA VAL A 27 0.81 -0.45 -14.92
C VAL A 27 0.54 -1.34 -13.71
N TRP A 28 -0.62 -2.01 -13.68
CA TRP A 28 -0.95 -2.91 -12.59
C TRP A 28 0.03 -4.08 -12.48
N ALA A 29 0.38 -4.71 -13.61
CA ALA A 29 1.30 -5.85 -13.65
C ALA A 29 2.73 -5.44 -13.28
N SER A 30 3.12 -4.18 -13.53
CA SER A 30 4.44 -3.66 -13.17
C SER A 30 4.52 -3.17 -11.73
N THR A 31 3.38 -3.07 -11.02
CA THR A 31 3.39 -2.69 -9.60
C THR A 31 4.14 -3.74 -8.80
N SER A 32 5.19 -3.33 -8.10
CA SER A 32 6.04 -4.23 -7.35
C SER A 32 5.33 -4.82 -6.13
N SER A 33 5.83 -5.95 -5.64
CA SER A 33 5.35 -6.55 -4.39
C SER A 33 5.54 -5.59 -3.21
N ALA A 34 6.62 -4.80 -3.21
CA ALA A 34 6.87 -3.78 -2.21
C ALA A 34 5.78 -2.71 -2.22
N ASP A 35 5.42 -2.19 -3.40
CA ASP A 35 4.39 -1.15 -3.51
C ASP A 35 3.03 -1.65 -3.05
N ARG A 36 2.69 -2.90 -3.36
CA ARG A 36 1.43 -3.51 -2.90
C ARG A 36 1.41 -3.67 -1.39
N ALA A 37 2.51 -4.10 -0.80
CA ALA A 37 2.62 -4.26 0.64
C ALA A 37 2.50 -2.91 1.35
N VAL A 38 3.15 -1.87 0.85
CA VAL A 38 3.04 -0.50 1.38
C VAL A 38 1.59 -0.01 1.29
N ALA A 39 0.93 -0.17 0.15
CA ALA A 39 -0.45 0.23 -0.03
C ALA A 39 -1.41 -0.52 0.91
N SER A 40 -1.21 -1.84 1.08
CA SER A 40 -2.05 -2.67 1.95
C SER A 40 -1.91 -2.33 3.42
N THR A 41 -0.74 -1.86 3.86
CA THR A 41 -0.47 -1.53 5.27
C THR A 41 -0.64 -0.05 5.59
N ARG A 42 -0.91 0.78 4.60
CA ARG A 42 -1.13 2.22 4.82
C ARG A 42 -2.23 2.52 5.85
N PRO A 43 -3.39 1.83 5.87
CA PRO A 43 -4.40 2.07 6.90
C PRO A 43 -3.88 1.80 8.31
N LEU A 44 -3.02 0.80 8.48
CA LEU A 44 -2.41 0.51 9.77
C LEU A 44 -1.47 1.65 10.22
N VAL A 45 -0.60 2.11 9.32
CA VAL A 45 0.29 3.24 9.60
C VAL A 45 -0.51 4.48 9.98
N ASN A 46 -1.58 4.77 9.23
CA ASN A 46 -2.44 5.91 9.50
C ASN A 46 -3.14 5.79 10.87
N ALA A 47 -3.57 4.59 11.25
CA ALA A 47 -4.18 4.34 12.55
C ALA A 47 -3.18 4.56 13.70
N ILE A 48 -1.95 4.11 13.54
CA ILE A 48 -0.90 4.33 14.54
C ILE A 48 -0.59 5.83 14.66
N GLU A 49 -0.46 6.53 13.56
CA GLU A 49 -0.19 7.97 13.55
C GLU A 49 -1.34 8.75 14.17
N ALA A 50 -2.58 8.36 13.92
CA ALA A 50 -3.76 8.96 14.55
C ALA A 50 -3.76 8.75 16.07
N ALA A 51 -3.35 7.58 16.54
CA ALA A 51 -3.23 7.30 17.97
C ALA A 51 -2.15 8.17 18.62
N ILE A 52 -1.03 8.39 17.93
CA ILE A 52 0.02 9.29 18.41
C ILE A 52 -0.50 10.73 18.51
N ASP A 53 -1.23 11.19 17.50
CA ASP A 53 -1.80 12.53 17.50
C ASP A 53 -2.80 12.72 18.64
N SER A 54 -3.56 11.69 18.97
CA SER A 54 -4.56 11.73 20.05
C SER A 54 -3.95 11.60 21.44
N ASP A 55 -3.02 10.65 21.61
CA ASP A 55 -2.51 10.26 22.94
C ASP A 55 -1.11 10.79 23.22
N GLY A 56 -0.42 11.32 22.22
CA GLY A 56 0.94 11.82 22.33
C GLY A 56 2.02 10.74 22.30
N LEU A 57 1.65 9.47 22.31
CA LEU A 57 2.56 8.33 22.32
C LEU A 57 2.06 7.25 21.37
N ALA A 58 3.00 6.52 20.74
CA ALA A 58 2.66 5.35 19.97
C ALA A 58 2.07 4.27 20.88
N PRO A 59 1.04 3.52 20.42
CA PRO A 59 0.50 2.43 21.22
C PRO A 59 1.58 1.41 21.57
N LEU A 60 1.57 0.90 22.78
CA LEU A 60 2.52 -0.13 23.19
C LEU A 60 2.27 -1.46 22.48
N SER A 61 1.02 -1.71 22.09
CA SER A 61 0.61 -2.88 21.35
C SER A 61 -0.40 -2.50 20.28
N LEU A 62 -0.33 -3.16 19.13
CA LEU A 62 -1.30 -2.97 18.05
C LEU A 62 -2.71 -3.44 18.42
N HIS A 63 -2.84 -4.31 19.41
CA HIS A 63 -4.16 -4.67 19.97
C HIS A 63 -4.92 -3.46 20.49
N ASP A 64 -4.23 -2.47 21.02
CA ASP A 64 -4.84 -1.25 21.56
C ASP A 64 -5.56 -0.42 20.49
N LEU A 65 -5.27 -0.64 19.22
CA LEU A 65 -5.93 0.03 18.11
C LEU A 65 -7.27 -0.59 17.74
N GLY A 66 -7.57 -1.79 18.24
CA GLY A 66 -8.80 -2.52 17.87
C GLY A 66 -8.85 -2.93 16.40
N THR A 67 -7.71 -2.92 15.70
CA THR A 67 -7.63 -3.18 14.25
C THR A 67 -7.55 -4.66 13.92
N PHE A 68 -7.22 -5.50 14.90
CA PHE A 68 -7.00 -6.94 14.72
C PHE A 68 -8.19 -7.71 15.28
N SER A 69 -9.04 -8.20 14.40
CA SER A 69 -10.24 -8.93 14.78
C SER A 69 -9.94 -10.35 15.29
N ASP A 70 -8.84 -10.93 14.85
CA ASP A 70 -8.42 -12.28 15.22
C ASP A 70 -7.52 -12.32 16.47
N GLY A 71 -7.16 -11.16 17.01
CA GLY A 71 -6.28 -11.06 18.17
C GLY A 71 -4.82 -11.31 17.90
N ASN A 72 -4.41 -11.53 16.64
CA ASN A 72 -3.03 -11.78 16.30
C ASN A 72 -2.39 -10.50 15.72
N ALA A 73 -1.67 -9.78 16.56
CA ALA A 73 -1.01 -8.53 16.20
C ALA A 73 0.24 -8.71 15.32
N SER A 74 0.62 -9.95 15.00
CA SER A 74 1.78 -10.24 14.16
C SER A 74 1.47 -10.25 12.66
N PHE A 75 0.19 -10.17 12.29
CA PHE A 75 -0.24 -10.21 10.89
C PHE A 75 -1.23 -9.09 10.61
N TYR A 76 -1.14 -8.51 9.42
CA TYR A 76 -2.07 -7.53 8.93
C TYR A 76 -2.23 -7.68 7.41
N ASN A 77 -3.48 -7.86 6.95
CA ASN A 77 -3.79 -8.08 5.53
C ASN A 77 -2.95 -9.18 4.87
N GLY A 78 -2.67 -10.25 5.63
CA GLY A 78 -1.89 -11.38 5.15
C GLY A 78 -0.39 -11.20 5.23
N TYR A 79 0.10 -10.03 5.62
CA TYR A 79 1.52 -9.78 5.81
C TYR A 79 1.93 -9.96 7.26
N ARG A 80 3.06 -10.61 7.48
CA ARG A 80 3.67 -10.65 8.79
C ARG A 80 4.28 -9.28 9.09
N ILE A 81 3.98 -8.73 10.24
CA ILE A 81 4.43 -7.40 10.65
C ILE A 81 5.24 -7.45 11.94
N LEU A 82 6.16 -6.52 12.05
CA LEU A 82 6.97 -6.30 13.25
C LEU A 82 6.79 -4.85 13.67
N TYR A 83 6.21 -4.63 14.83
CA TYR A 83 5.91 -3.30 15.34
C TYR A 83 6.79 -2.97 16.54
N LEU A 84 7.51 -1.87 16.46
CA LEU A 84 8.41 -1.40 17.52
C LEU A 84 8.06 0.05 17.86
N PRO A 85 7.28 0.27 18.94
CA PRO A 85 7.00 1.63 19.41
C PRO A 85 8.21 2.22 20.16
N ASP A 86 8.40 3.52 20.00
CA ASP A 86 9.48 4.27 20.67
C ASP A 86 8.97 5.69 21.01
N GLY A 87 8.22 5.79 22.07
CA GLY A 87 7.64 7.05 22.50
C GLY A 87 6.64 7.61 21.47
N ARG A 88 6.97 8.74 20.87
CA ARG A 88 6.16 9.37 19.82
C ARG A 88 6.43 8.80 18.43
N HIS A 89 7.38 7.90 18.34
CA HIS A 89 7.81 7.32 17.08
C HIS A 89 7.60 5.82 17.08
N PHE A 90 7.61 5.23 15.92
CA PHE A 90 7.52 3.79 15.79
C PHE A 90 8.23 3.33 14.53
N THR A 91 8.55 2.06 14.51
CA THR A 91 9.05 1.37 13.33
C THR A 91 8.10 0.23 13.02
N LEU A 92 7.73 0.07 11.76
CA LEU A 92 6.87 -1.01 11.30
C LEU A 92 7.59 -1.79 10.21
N GLY A 93 7.88 -3.05 10.48
CA GLY A 93 8.45 -3.96 9.49
C GLY A 93 7.36 -4.80 8.85
N ILE A 94 7.48 -5.05 7.55
CA ILE A 94 6.59 -5.92 6.80
C ILE A 94 7.43 -6.96 6.10
N VAL A 95 7.15 -8.23 6.36
CA VAL A 95 7.78 -9.33 5.63
C VAL A 95 6.97 -9.57 4.35
N VAL A 96 7.51 -9.15 3.22
CA VAL A 96 6.86 -9.30 1.91
C VAL A 96 7.15 -10.69 1.35
N SER A 97 8.39 -11.13 1.47
CA SER A 97 8.85 -12.45 1.05
C SER A 97 10.08 -12.84 1.88
N ASP A 98 10.61 -14.03 1.65
CA ASP A 98 11.81 -14.50 2.34
C ASP A 98 13.02 -13.57 2.12
N ASP A 99 13.05 -12.89 0.97
CA ASP A 99 14.18 -12.04 0.58
C ASP A 99 13.88 -10.54 0.73
N LEU A 100 12.65 -10.17 1.05
CA LEU A 100 12.25 -8.76 1.07
C LEU A 100 11.51 -8.41 2.36
N ILE A 101 12.11 -7.55 3.15
CA ILE A 101 11.49 -6.94 4.32
C ILE A 101 11.49 -5.43 4.11
N LEU A 102 10.32 -4.82 4.29
CA LEU A 102 10.15 -3.37 4.23
C LEU A 102 10.06 -2.83 5.64
N LYS A 103 10.72 -1.71 5.88
CA LYS A 103 10.73 -1.05 7.17
C LYS A 103 10.28 0.39 7.04
N TYR A 104 9.22 0.74 7.73
CA TYR A 104 8.73 2.12 7.85
C TYR A 104 9.25 2.73 9.14
N ASP A 105 9.86 3.90 9.03
CA ASP A 105 10.29 4.69 10.18
C ASP A 105 9.45 5.97 10.24
N SER A 106 8.71 6.15 11.31
CA SER A 106 7.83 7.32 11.48
C SER A 106 8.59 8.64 11.63
N ARG A 107 9.87 8.59 12.01
CA ARG A 107 10.69 9.79 12.18
C ARG A 107 10.90 10.53 10.87
N ASN A 108 11.14 9.80 9.79
CA ASN A 108 11.35 10.36 8.46
C ASN A 108 10.23 10.01 7.49
N ARG A 109 9.21 9.26 7.94
CA ARG A 109 8.03 8.86 7.18
C ARG A 109 8.39 8.18 5.86
N SER A 110 9.39 7.34 5.90
CA SER A 110 9.89 6.65 4.71
C SER A 110 9.97 5.15 4.89
N TRP A 111 9.87 4.45 3.78
CA TRP A 111 10.05 3.02 3.69
C TRP A 111 11.43 2.70 3.17
N GLN A 112 12.05 1.69 3.76
CA GLN A 112 13.37 1.18 3.35
C GLN A 112 13.30 -0.32 3.17
N GLU A 113 14.02 -0.83 2.19
CA GLU A 113 14.17 -2.25 1.98
C GLU A 113 15.35 -2.79 2.81
N HIS A 114 15.16 -3.98 3.32
CA HIS A 114 16.18 -4.72 4.04
C HIS A 114 16.38 -6.11 3.48
#